data_781d50bdf2b35689cb3f2444c664bfc6
#
_entry.id   781d50bdf2b35689cb3f2444c664bfc6
#
_cell.length_a   1.000
_cell.length_b   1.000
_cell.length_c   1.000
_cell.angle_alpha   90.00
_cell.angle_beta   90.00
_cell.angle_gamma   90.00
#
_symmetry.space_group_name_H-M   'P 1'
#
loop_
_entity.id
_entity.type
_entity.pdbx_description
1 polymer ?
#
loop_
_entity_poly.entity_id
_entity_poly.type
_entity_poly.pdbx_seq_one_letter_code
_entity_poly.pdbx_strand_id
1 'polypeptide(L)'
;PPVIVVKHALAQRQSRLIRFYEWGAIGLGNDGMVKMRDESILTNYTLKKTAGKLIDQENPDRMSLIYAVAEAHGGKEAIPVVRELMVKRWKEQWKSGWWMEDEQGNWIKKP
;
A
#
# COMPACT_ATOMS: atom_id res chain seq x y z
N PRO A 1 -10.49 -11.18 -9.64
CA PRO A 1 -11.57 -11.17 -8.64
C PRO A 1 -12.43 -9.91 -8.76
N PRO A 2 -13.69 -9.99 -8.33
CA PRO A 2 -14.54 -8.82 -8.35
C PRO A 2 -13.98 -7.69 -7.48
N VAL A 3 -14.18 -6.44 -7.92
CA VAL A 3 -13.68 -5.25 -7.21
C VAL A 3 -14.10 -5.25 -5.75
N ILE A 4 -15.35 -5.61 -5.46
CA ILE A 4 -15.87 -5.59 -4.10
C ILE A 4 -15.12 -6.58 -3.18
N VAL A 5 -14.72 -7.72 -3.70
CA VAL A 5 -13.96 -8.73 -2.94
C VAL A 5 -12.56 -8.19 -2.61
N VAL A 6 -11.91 -7.56 -3.58
CA VAL A 6 -10.58 -6.97 -3.39
C VAL A 6 -10.64 -5.83 -2.38
N LYS A 7 -11.62 -4.94 -2.51
CA LYS A 7 -11.79 -3.82 -1.56
C LYS A 7 -12.05 -4.33 -0.15
N HIS A 8 -12.84 -5.39 -0.01
CA HIS A 8 -13.11 -5.99 1.30
C HIS A 8 -11.84 -6.58 1.92
N ALA A 9 -11.05 -7.29 1.13
CA ALA A 9 -9.78 -7.85 1.60
C ALA A 9 -8.81 -6.77 2.07
N LEU A 10 -8.68 -5.67 1.30
CA LEU A 10 -7.85 -4.53 1.67
C LEU A 10 -8.33 -3.89 2.98
N ALA A 11 -9.64 -3.69 3.11
CA ALA A 11 -10.21 -3.09 4.32
C ALA A 11 -9.99 -3.96 5.56
N GLN A 12 -10.17 -5.27 5.44
CA GLN A 12 -9.96 -6.19 6.56
C GLN A 12 -8.49 -6.24 6.98
N ARG A 13 -7.58 -6.22 6.00
CA ARG A 13 -6.15 -6.28 6.29
C ARG A 13 -5.64 -5.02 6.95
N GLN A 14 -6.28 -3.89 6.69
CA GLN A 14 -5.88 -2.59 7.24
C GLN A 14 -5.73 -2.65 8.77
N SER A 15 -6.64 -3.30 9.47
CA SER A 15 -6.57 -3.40 10.92
C SER A 15 -5.29 -4.10 11.43
N ARG A 16 -4.70 -4.98 10.62
CA ARG A 16 -3.45 -5.67 10.96
C ARG A 16 -2.20 -4.91 10.52
N LEU A 17 -2.34 -4.03 9.52
CA LEU A 17 -1.24 -3.22 9.01
C LEU A 17 -0.99 -1.96 9.84
N ILE A 18 -2.03 -1.40 10.46
CA ILE A 18 -1.97 -0.11 11.14
C ILE A 18 -0.80 -0.02 12.13
N ARG A 19 -0.59 -1.01 12.98
CA ARG A 19 0.50 -0.94 13.96
C ARG A 19 1.87 -0.80 13.31
N PHE A 20 2.06 -1.45 12.16
CA PHE A 20 3.33 -1.37 11.44
C PHE A 20 3.53 0.00 10.79
N TYR A 21 2.45 0.62 10.30
CA TYR A 21 2.50 1.99 9.82
C TYR A 21 2.82 2.96 10.96
N GLU A 22 2.18 2.79 12.10
CA GLU A 22 2.37 3.67 13.25
C GLU A 22 3.76 3.54 13.86
N TRP A 23 4.31 2.33 13.86
CA TRP A 23 5.67 2.10 14.31
C TRP A 23 6.71 2.66 13.33
N GLY A 24 6.32 2.88 12.08
CA GLY A 24 7.24 3.33 11.05
C GLY A 24 8.07 2.21 10.41
N ALA A 25 7.73 0.95 10.69
CA ALA A 25 8.43 -0.19 10.10
C ALA A 25 8.13 -0.33 8.61
N ILE A 26 6.90 -0.02 8.21
CA ILE A 26 6.46 -0.08 6.83
C ILE A 26 5.84 1.25 6.41
N GLY A 27 5.79 1.50 5.11
CA GLY A 27 5.24 2.72 4.57
C GLY A 27 4.75 2.56 3.14
N LEU A 28 4.26 3.65 2.58
CA LEU A 28 3.71 3.68 1.22
C LEU A 28 4.80 4.08 0.23
N GLY A 29 5.09 3.21 -0.73
CA GLY A 29 6.00 3.52 -1.82
C GLY A 29 5.39 4.51 -2.81
N ASN A 30 6.24 5.18 -3.58
CA ASN A 30 5.77 6.13 -4.60
C ASN A 30 5.05 5.45 -5.76
N ASP A 31 5.16 4.13 -5.87
CA ASP A 31 4.40 3.32 -6.82
C ASP A 31 3.03 2.88 -6.28
N GLY A 32 2.69 3.28 -5.06
CA GLY A 32 1.45 2.89 -4.39
C GLY A 32 1.48 1.55 -3.68
N MET A 33 2.63 0.86 -3.70
CA MET A 33 2.79 -0.40 -3.00
C MET A 33 3.31 -0.15 -1.59
N VAL A 34 2.95 -1.03 -0.66
CA VAL A 34 3.46 -0.98 0.71
C VAL A 34 4.85 -1.61 0.74
N LYS A 35 5.78 -0.98 1.45
CA LYS A 35 7.18 -1.43 1.51
C LYS A 35 7.69 -1.46 2.95
N MET A 36 8.62 -2.37 3.21
CA MET A 36 9.41 -2.35 4.44
C MET A 36 10.29 -1.11 4.42
N ARG A 37 10.12 -0.21 5.38
CA ARG A 37 10.92 1.01 5.51
C ARG A 37 12.10 0.82 6.46
N ASP A 38 11.84 0.27 7.62
CA ASP A 38 12.86 0.08 8.65
C ASP A 38 12.60 -1.21 9.42
N GLU A 39 13.19 -2.29 8.94
CA GLU A 39 13.06 -3.61 9.55
C GLU A 39 13.63 -3.67 10.97
N SER A 40 14.59 -2.81 11.28
CA SER A 40 15.24 -2.80 12.60
C SER A 40 14.27 -2.46 13.75
N ILE A 41 13.15 -1.81 13.43
CA ILE A 41 12.09 -1.51 14.40
C ILE A 41 11.42 -2.80 14.89
N LEU A 42 11.41 -3.82 14.05
CA LEU A 42 10.77 -5.11 14.36
C LEU A 42 11.79 -5.99 15.08
N THR A 43 11.70 -6.02 16.43
CA THR A 43 12.74 -6.58 17.27
C THR A 43 12.70 -8.10 17.42
N ASN A 44 11.65 -8.75 16.94
CA ASN A 44 11.57 -10.21 16.98
C ASN A 44 11.19 -10.80 15.62
N TYR A 45 11.54 -12.07 15.46
CA TYR A 45 11.32 -12.80 14.20
C TYR A 45 9.84 -12.86 13.81
N THR A 46 8.96 -13.07 14.77
CA THR A 46 7.51 -13.20 14.53
C THR A 46 6.94 -11.91 13.91
N LEU A 47 7.33 -10.75 14.45
CA LEU A 47 6.86 -9.46 13.90
C LEU A 47 7.40 -9.22 12.51
N LYS A 48 8.68 -9.54 12.26
CA LYS A 48 9.27 -9.43 10.92
C LYS A 48 8.52 -10.29 9.91
N LYS A 49 8.26 -11.54 10.27
CA LYS A 49 7.55 -12.48 9.42
C LYS A 49 6.11 -12.01 9.15
N THR A 50 5.43 -11.54 10.18
CA THR A 50 4.05 -11.04 10.06
C THR A 50 3.98 -9.84 9.12
N ALA A 51 4.88 -8.85 9.28
CA ALA A 51 4.93 -7.68 8.42
C ALA A 51 5.19 -8.07 6.96
N GLY A 52 6.17 -8.94 6.72
CA GLY A 52 6.50 -9.42 5.38
C GLY A 52 5.33 -10.12 4.71
N LYS A 53 4.64 -10.97 5.46
CA LYS A 53 3.48 -11.70 4.95
C LYS A 53 2.31 -10.76 4.60
N LEU A 54 2.07 -9.76 5.45
CA LEU A 54 1.02 -8.77 5.19
C LEU A 54 1.33 -7.95 3.94
N ILE A 55 2.59 -7.54 3.74
CA ILE A 55 3.02 -6.85 2.53
C ILE A 55 2.79 -7.73 1.30
N ASP A 56 3.18 -8.99 1.38
CA ASP A 56 3.03 -9.95 0.27
C ASP A 56 1.57 -10.19 -0.10
N GLN A 57 0.64 -10.01 0.84
CA GLN A 57 -0.79 -10.12 0.59
C GLN A 57 -1.40 -8.80 0.11
N GLU A 58 -0.91 -7.69 0.65
CA GLU A 58 -1.46 -6.36 0.36
C GLU A 58 -1.20 -5.92 -1.08
N ASN A 59 0.03 -6.05 -1.54
CA ASN A 59 0.43 -5.47 -2.83
C ASN A 59 -0.26 -6.13 -4.04
N PRO A 60 -0.42 -7.46 -4.10
CA PRO A 60 -1.20 -8.04 -5.19
C PRO A 60 -2.64 -7.54 -5.23
N ASP A 61 -3.27 -7.33 -4.06
CA ASP A 61 -4.63 -6.80 -3.99
C ASP A 61 -4.69 -5.34 -4.45
N ARG A 62 -3.69 -4.53 -4.11
CA ARG A 62 -3.60 -3.15 -4.62
C ARG A 62 -3.48 -3.14 -6.13
N MET A 63 -2.64 -4.00 -6.70
CA MET A 63 -2.51 -4.12 -8.15
C MET A 63 -3.80 -4.64 -8.80
N SER A 64 -4.44 -5.62 -8.21
CA SER A 64 -5.73 -6.15 -8.70
C SER A 64 -6.79 -5.05 -8.75
N LEU A 65 -6.81 -4.17 -7.77
CA LEU A 65 -7.76 -3.05 -7.74
C LEU A 65 -7.48 -2.09 -8.90
N ILE A 66 -6.21 -1.76 -9.15
CA ILE A 66 -5.82 -0.91 -10.28
C ILE A 66 -6.29 -1.53 -11.60
N TYR A 67 -6.03 -2.81 -11.80
CA TYR A 67 -6.42 -3.51 -13.03
C TYR A 67 -7.94 -3.56 -13.20
N ALA A 68 -8.67 -3.80 -12.12
CA ALA A 68 -10.14 -3.87 -12.17
C ALA A 68 -10.75 -2.51 -12.53
N VAL A 69 -10.22 -1.43 -11.96
CA VAL A 69 -10.69 -0.08 -12.29
C VAL A 69 -10.33 0.28 -13.73
N ALA A 70 -9.12 -0.06 -14.17
CA ALA A 70 -8.70 0.17 -15.54
C ALA A 70 -9.59 -0.58 -16.54
N GLU A 71 -9.95 -1.83 -16.23
CA GLU A 71 -10.84 -2.63 -17.09
C GLU A 71 -12.19 -1.95 -17.29
N ALA A 72 -12.71 -1.31 -16.24
CA ALA A 72 -13.98 -0.58 -16.31
C ALA A 72 -13.87 0.74 -17.07
N HIS A 73 -12.65 1.25 -17.31
CA HIS A 73 -12.40 2.56 -17.90
C HIS A 73 -11.59 2.53 -19.21
N GLY A 74 -11.67 1.46 -19.96
CA GLY A 74 -11.00 1.38 -21.25
C GLY A 74 -10.02 0.24 -21.40
N GLY A 75 -9.83 -0.54 -20.34
CA GLY A 75 -8.99 -1.73 -20.37
C GLY A 75 -7.51 -1.45 -20.17
N LYS A 76 -6.68 -2.28 -20.78
CA LYS A 76 -5.23 -2.27 -20.59
C LYS A 76 -4.58 -0.90 -20.82
N GLU A 77 -5.06 -0.15 -21.79
CA GLU A 77 -4.52 1.17 -22.12
C GLU A 77 -4.76 2.20 -21.02
N ALA A 78 -5.77 1.99 -20.19
CA ALA A 78 -6.09 2.88 -19.08
C ALA A 78 -5.22 2.64 -17.82
N ILE A 79 -4.48 1.53 -17.76
CA ILE A 79 -3.71 1.15 -16.57
C ILE A 79 -2.78 2.27 -16.08
N PRO A 80 -1.95 2.90 -16.94
CA PRO A 80 -1.03 3.95 -16.45
C PRO A 80 -1.76 5.13 -15.80
N VAL A 81 -2.83 5.60 -16.44
CA VAL A 81 -3.61 6.74 -15.92
C VAL A 81 -4.33 6.38 -14.63
N VAL A 82 -4.97 5.21 -14.59
CA VAL A 82 -5.68 4.74 -13.40
C VAL A 82 -4.71 4.55 -12.24
N ARG A 83 -3.55 3.94 -12.51
CA ARG A 83 -2.52 3.77 -11.47
C ARG A 83 -2.12 5.11 -10.88
N GLU A 84 -1.81 6.10 -11.71
CA GLU A 84 -1.40 7.42 -11.26
C GLU A 84 -2.47 8.07 -10.37
N LEU A 85 -3.73 8.00 -10.78
CA LEU A 85 -4.84 8.55 -10.01
C LEU A 85 -5.03 7.84 -8.67
N MET A 86 -4.94 6.52 -8.66
CA MET A 86 -5.12 5.73 -7.44
C MET A 86 -3.96 5.93 -6.46
N VAL A 87 -2.74 5.98 -6.96
CA VAL A 87 -1.57 6.26 -6.11
C VAL A 87 -1.70 7.64 -5.47
N LYS A 88 -2.10 8.64 -6.25
CA LYS A 88 -2.35 9.99 -5.74
C LYS A 88 -3.39 9.96 -4.61
N ARG A 89 -4.49 9.25 -4.83
CA ARG A 89 -5.55 9.13 -3.82
C ARG A 89 -5.05 8.43 -2.56
N TRP A 90 -4.31 7.35 -2.68
CA TRP A 90 -3.76 6.64 -1.52
C TRP A 90 -2.80 7.53 -0.73
N LYS A 91 -1.98 8.33 -1.41
CA LYS A 91 -1.10 9.30 -0.75
C LYS A 91 -1.89 10.37 0.00
N GLU A 92 -2.97 10.86 -0.59
CA GLU A 92 -3.84 11.84 0.05
C GLU A 92 -4.54 11.27 1.29
N GLN A 93 -4.93 10.00 1.24
CA GLN A 93 -5.58 9.29 2.34
C GLN A 93 -4.60 8.78 3.40
N TRP A 94 -3.30 8.80 3.12
CA TRP A 94 -2.29 8.33 4.05
C TRP A 94 -2.35 9.18 5.31
N LYS A 95 -2.26 8.53 6.47
CA LYS A 95 -2.46 9.24 7.74
C LYS A 95 -1.23 10.07 8.09
N SER A 96 -1.45 11.26 8.65
CA SER A 96 -0.37 12.11 9.18
C SER A 96 0.51 11.32 10.15
N GLY A 97 1.82 11.42 9.97
CA GLY A 97 2.79 10.71 10.79
C GLY A 97 3.21 9.34 10.24
N TRP A 98 2.46 8.79 9.28
CA TRP A 98 2.89 7.57 8.60
C TRP A 98 3.93 7.89 7.55
N TRP A 99 4.82 6.95 7.29
CA TRP A 99 5.89 7.15 6.32
C TRP A 99 5.43 6.85 4.90
N MET A 100 5.92 7.66 3.96
CA MET A 100 5.67 7.49 2.54
C MET A 100 6.90 7.94 1.75
N GLU A 101 7.08 7.42 0.54
CA GLU A 101 8.13 7.90 -0.34
C GLU A 101 7.68 9.15 -1.07
N ASP A 102 8.60 10.13 -1.19
CA ASP A 102 8.40 11.26 -2.07
C ASP A 102 8.70 10.88 -3.52
N GLU A 103 8.58 11.83 -4.44
CA GLU A 103 8.79 11.59 -5.87
C GLU A 103 10.23 11.15 -6.20
N GLN A 104 11.19 11.50 -5.35
CA GLN A 104 12.58 11.11 -5.53
C GLN A 104 12.90 9.76 -4.86
N GLY A 105 11.91 9.12 -4.25
CA GLY A 105 12.10 7.86 -3.56
C GLY A 105 12.63 7.97 -2.14
N ASN A 106 12.65 9.17 -1.59
CA ASN A 106 13.08 9.39 -0.20
C ASN A 106 11.91 9.17 0.76
N TRP A 107 12.19 8.55 1.89
CA TRP A 107 11.18 8.37 2.93
C TRP A 107 10.92 9.66 3.68
N ILE A 108 9.66 10.05 3.77
CA ILE A 108 9.20 11.22 4.53
C ILE A 108 8.02 10.82 5.39
N LYS A 109 7.85 11.49 6.52
CA LYS A 109 6.61 11.37 7.29
C LYS A 109 5.57 12.27 6.67
N LYS A 110 4.38 11.75 6.48
CA LYS A 110 3.28 12.60 5.99
C LYS A 110 2.98 13.68 7.03
N PRO A 111 2.97 14.95 6.60
CA PRO A 111 2.66 16.09 7.49
C PRO A 111 1.24 16.08 8.00
#